data_1e82014174312c8e00d5c4f5067045a5
#
_entry.id   1e82014174312c8e00d5c4f5067045a5
#
_cell.length_a   1.000
_cell.length_b   1.000
_cell.length_c   1.000
_cell.angle_alpha   90.00
_cell.angle_beta   90.00
_cell.angle_gamma   90.00
#
_symmetry.space_group_name_H-M   'P 1'
#
loop_
_entity.id
_entity.type
_entity.pdbx_description
1 polymer ?
#
loop_
_entity_poly.entity_id
_entity_poly.type
_entity_poly.pdbx_seq_one_letter_code
_entity_poly.pdbx_strand_id
1 'polypeptide(L)'
;MGLKDEIDAQVSKYLKSRYEVSEGYTIPEKSDIAFGARAKKLKHAVVLYADLRGSKKIVSEHSALTAVRAHKAFLYAASKCVRDQDGKLRSFNGDSVMAFFSGENDAKRAVKAAMKTKAAILKVVNPMLKERGIPNLDFGIGVAQGDI
;
A
#
# COMPACT_ATOMS: atom_id res chain seq x y z
N MET A 1 12.90 24.88 -24.96
CA MET A 1 12.00 23.73 -25.13
C MET A 1 10.88 23.81 -24.09
N GLY A 2 9.66 23.70 -24.52
CA GLY A 2 8.54 23.78 -23.60
C GLY A 2 8.29 22.44 -22.89
N LEU A 3 7.56 22.46 -21.77
CA LEU A 3 7.22 21.26 -20.99
C LEU A 3 6.57 20.15 -21.86
N LYS A 4 5.71 20.55 -22.80
CA LYS A 4 5.08 19.60 -23.73
C LYS A 4 6.14 18.86 -24.58
N ASP A 5 7.13 19.58 -25.07
CA ASP A 5 8.16 19.01 -25.94
C ASP A 5 9.08 18.05 -25.15
N GLU A 6 9.38 18.39 -23.91
CA GLU A 6 10.14 17.52 -23.00
C GLU A 6 9.40 16.21 -22.69
N ILE A 7 8.10 16.31 -22.40
CA ILE A 7 7.26 15.14 -22.14
C ILE A 7 7.16 14.28 -23.41
N ASP A 8 6.89 14.90 -24.55
CA ASP A 8 6.76 14.18 -25.82
C ASP A 8 8.05 13.44 -26.20
N ALA A 9 9.20 14.09 -26.07
CA ALA A 9 10.49 13.49 -26.33
C ALA A 9 10.77 12.30 -25.40
N GLN A 10 10.49 12.44 -24.11
CA GLN A 10 10.74 11.36 -23.13
C GLN A 10 9.78 10.18 -23.31
N VAL A 11 8.50 10.45 -23.53
CA VAL A 11 7.49 9.42 -23.81
C VAL A 11 7.82 8.68 -25.10
N SER A 12 8.19 9.42 -26.16
CA SER A 12 8.61 8.82 -27.43
C SER A 12 9.82 7.88 -27.26
N LYS A 13 10.77 8.28 -26.42
CA LYS A 13 11.91 7.43 -26.07
C LYS A 13 11.48 6.14 -25.37
N TYR A 14 10.59 6.23 -24.39
CA TYR A 14 10.08 5.05 -23.69
C TYR A 14 9.34 4.08 -24.65
N LEU A 15 8.53 4.62 -25.55
CA LEU A 15 7.74 3.79 -26.48
C LEU A 15 8.60 3.11 -27.55
N LYS A 16 9.72 3.72 -27.95
CA LYS A 16 10.62 3.20 -28.99
C LYS A 16 11.75 2.33 -28.45
N SER A 17 12.07 2.41 -27.16
CA SER A 17 13.16 1.65 -26.58
C SER A 17 12.82 0.16 -26.48
N ARG A 18 13.80 -0.69 -26.76
CA ARG A 18 13.73 -2.10 -26.39
C ARG A 18 14.03 -2.24 -24.91
N TYR A 19 13.14 -2.86 -24.18
CA TYR A 19 13.32 -3.11 -22.77
C TYR A 19 13.99 -4.47 -22.54
N GLU A 20 15.01 -4.46 -21.67
CA GLU A 20 15.57 -5.65 -21.10
C GLU A 20 14.71 -6.04 -19.89
N VAL A 21 13.98 -7.17 -20.01
CA VAL A 21 13.11 -7.66 -18.94
C VAL A 21 13.79 -8.83 -18.24
N SER A 22 14.01 -8.69 -16.95
CA SER A 22 14.50 -9.76 -16.08
C SER A 22 13.38 -10.25 -15.16
N GLU A 23 13.42 -11.54 -14.81
CA GLU A 23 12.51 -12.12 -13.84
C GLU A 23 13.10 -12.00 -12.44
N GLY A 24 12.24 -11.80 -11.44
CA GLY A 24 12.62 -11.74 -10.04
C GLY A 24 11.58 -12.37 -9.14
N TYR A 25 12.04 -12.81 -7.97
CA TYR A 25 11.21 -13.52 -6.98
C TYR A 25 11.17 -12.80 -5.63
N THR A 26 11.93 -11.74 -5.49
CA THR A 26 11.98 -10.91 -4.28
C THR A 26 11.45 -9.52 -4.58
N ILE A 27 10.73 -8.94 -3.63
CA ILE A 27 10.23 -7.57 -3.75
C ILE A 27 11.41 -6.61 -3.71
N PRO A 28 11.63 -5.80 -4.79
CA PRO A 28 12.77 -4.89 -4.85
C PRO A 28 12.65 -3.75 -3.84
N GLU A 29 13.77 -3.28 -3.36
CA GLU A 29 13.87 -2.00 -2.68
C GLU A 29 13.88 -0.86 -3.71
N LYS A 30 13.57 0.35 -3.24
CA LYS A 30 13.54 1.54 -4.12
C LYS A 30 14.87 1.76 -4.87
N SER A 31 15.98 1.45 -4.22
CA SER A 31 17.33 1.52 -4.79
C SER A 31 17.59 0.52 -5.92
N ASP A 32 16.83 -0.56 -5.97
CA ASP A 32 17.00 -1.63 -6.97
C ASP A 32 16.24 -1.34 -8.26
N ILE A 33 15.41 -0.29 -8.27
CA ILE A 33 14.60 0.11 -9.41
C ILE A 33 15.41 1.07 -10.28
N ALA A 34 15.82 0.60 -11.45
CA ALA A 34 16.54 1.43 -12.41
C ALA A 34 15.55 2.19 -13.31
N PHE A 35 15.80 3.48 -13.48
CA PHE A 35 15.13 4.28 -14.49
C PHE A 35 15.87 4.12 -15.82
N GLY A 36 15.22 3.55 -16.81
CA GLY A 36 15.80 3.32 -18.13
C GLY A 36 15.05 2.23 -18.89
N ALA A 37 15.72 1.64 -19.88
CA ALA A 37 15.14 0.56 -20.71
C ALA A 37 15.27 -0.82 -20.02
N ARG A 38 15.04 -0.89 -18.72
CA ARG A 38 15.08 -2.12 -17.93
C ARG A 38 13.77 -2.26 -17.17
N ALA A 39 13.22 -3.45 -17.18
CA ALA A 39 12.03 -3.82 -16.42
C ALA A 39 12.27 -5.12 -15.68
N LYS A 40 11.69 -5.26 -14.50
CA LYS A 40 11.75 -6.49 -13.71
C LYS A 40 10.35 -7.04 -13.54
N LYS A 41 10.16 -8.28 -13.99
CA LYS A 41 8.91 -9.01 -13.80
C LYS A 41 9.00 -9.82 -12.50
N LEU A 42 8.17 -9.48 -11.54
CA LEU A 42 8.06 -10.26 -10.31
C LEU A 42 7.12 -11.43 -10.52
N LYS A 43 7.62 -12.63 -10.25
CA LYS A 43 6.84 -13.86 -10.32
C LYS A 43 6.16 -14.14 -8.99
N HIS A 44 4.89 -14.50 -9.06
CA HIS A 44 4.08 -14.91 -7.91
C HIS A 44 4.05 -13.91 -6.73
N ALA A 45 4.10 -12.62 -7.04
CA ALA A 45 3.94 -11.61 -6.01
C ALA A 45 2.48 -11.54 -5.52
N VAL A 46 2.31 -11.29 -4.23
CA VAL A 46 1.01 -11.02 -3.62
C VAL A 46 0.98 -9.58 -3.16
N VAL A 47 -0.07 -8.87 -3.52
CA VAL A 47 -0.29 -7.46 -3.14
C VAL A 47 -1.43 -7.40 -2.12
N LEU A 48 -1.21 -6.71 -1.02
CA LEU A 48 -2.23 -6.32 -0.06
C LEU A 48 -2.43 -4.81 -0.17
N TYR A 49 -3.67 -4.39 -0.26
CA TYR A 49 -4.05 -3.00 -0.23
C TYR A 49 -5.13 -2.78 0.84
N ALA A 50 -4.84 -1.92 1.79
CA ALA A 50 -5.77 -1.53 2.84
C ALA A 50 -6.09 -0.06 2.72
N ASP A 51 -7.37 0.29 2.71
CA ASP A 51 -7.86 1.63 2.46
C ASP A 51 -8.93 2.03 3.47
N LEU A 52 -8.76 3.23 4.04
CA LEU A 52 -9.72 3.83 4.94
C LEU A 52 -10.86 4.44 4.14
N ARG A 53 -12.07 3.97 4.38
CA ARG A 53 -13.28 4.51 3.75
C ARG A 53 -13.80 5.73 4.50
N GLY A 54 -14.40 6.65 3.77
CA GLY A 54 -15.00 7.83 4.38
C GLY A 54 -13.99 8.79 5.02
N SER A 55 -12.72 8.72 4.63
CA SER A 55 -11.66 9.59 5.15
C SER A 55 -11.96 11.08 4.96
N LYS A 56 -12.54 11.44 3.83
CA LYS A 56 -12.98 12.81 3.54
C LYS A 56 -14.03 13.31 4.55
N LYS A 57 -14.97 12.43 4.93
CA LYS A 57 -16.00 12.74 5.92
C LYS A 57 -15.38 12.98 7.31
N ILE A 58 -14.41 12.19 7.71
CA ILE A 58 -13.68 12.40 8.96
C ILE A 58 -13.01 13.78 8.97
N VAL A 59 -12.35 14.14 7.86
CA VAL A 59 -11.70 15.45 7.70
C VAL A 59 -12.69 16.60 7.72
N SER A 60 -13.84 16.47 7.05
CA SER A 60 -14.83 17.54 6.93
C SER A 60 -15.70 17.73 8.17
N GLU A 61 -16.00 16.68 8.93
CA GLU A 61 -16.95 16.71 10.06
C GLU A 61 -16.26 16.82 11.43
N HIS A 62 -14.93 16.64 11.49
CA HIS A 62 -14.15 16.67 12.71
C HIS A 62 -12.96 17.62 12.60
N SER A 63 -12.32 17.91 13.74
CA SER A 63 -11.11 18.71 13.73
C SER A 63 -9.97 18.04 12.95
N ALA A 64 -9.06 18.83 12.41
CA ALA A 64 -7.86 18.32 11.75
C ALA A 64 -7.05 17.36 12.63
N LEU A 65 -6.98 17.66 13.93
CA LEU A 65 -6.28 16.80 14.89
C LEU A 65 -6.97 15.44 15.07
N THR A 66 -8.30 15.42 15.12
CA THR A 66 -9.10 14.18 15.17
C THR A 66 -8.87 13.34 13.92
N ALA A 67 -8.91 13.96 12.76
CA ALA A 67 -8.62 13.27 11.50
C ALA A 67 -7.21 12.67 11.45
N VAL A 68 -6.20 13.42 11.88
CA VAL A 68 -4.81 12.93 11.98
C VAL A 68 -4.70 11.74 12.93
N ARG A 69 -5.33 11.79 14.08
CA ARG A 69 -5.33 10.69 15.06
C ARG A 69 -5.96 9.42 14.48
N ALA A 70 -7.10 9.54 13.81
CA ALA A 70 -7.79 8.43 13.18
C ALA A 70 -6.94 7.79 12.05
N HIS A 71 -6.38 8.61 11.17
CA HIS A 71 -5.52 8.14 10.07
C HIS A 71 -4.25 7.46 10.58
N LYS A 72 -3.58 8.05 11.57
CA LYS A 72 -2.39 7.45 12.19
C LYS A 72 -2.69 6.11 12.86
N ALA A 73 -3.80 5.99 13.54
CA ALA A 73 -4.21 4.74 14.18
C ALA A 73 -4.43 3.64 13.13
N PHE A 74 -5.10 3.96 12.02
CA PHE A 74 -5.30 3.04 10.90
C PHE A 74 -3.99 2.61 10.26
N LEU A 75 -3.16 3.57 9.88
CA LEU A 75 -1.89 3.31 9.20
C LEU A 75 -0.95 2.48 10.10
N TYR A 76 -0.90 2.78 11.38
CA TYR A 76 -0.08 2.02 12.31
C TYR A 76 -0.56 0.57 12.45
N ALA A 77 -1.86 0.35 12.64
CA ALA A 77 -2.42 -0.99 12.79
C ALA A 77 -2.17 -1.84 11.55
N ALA A 78 -2.47 -1.31 10.36
CA ALA A 78 -2.26 -2.00 9.10
C ALA A 78 -0.78 -2.31 8.86
N SER A 79 0.09 -1.34 9.05
CA SER A 79 1.54 -1.48 8.86
C SER A 79 2.15 -2.51 9.81
N LYS A 80 1.73 -2.48 11.06
CA LYS A 80 2.22 -3.42 12.07
C LYS A 80 1.83 -4.86 11.73
N CYS A 81 0.58 -5.08 11.33
CA CYS A 81 0.09 -6.40 10.94
C CYS A 81 0.77 -6.94 9.67
N VAL A 82 1.05 -6.05 8.72
CA VAL A 82 1.80 -6.41 7.50
C VAL A 82 3.22 -6.85 7.85
N ARG A 83 3.93 -6.06 8.64
CA ARG A 83 5.31 -6.39 9.07
C ARG A 83 5.38 -7.66 9.90
N ASP A 84 4.41 -7.90 10.76
CA ASP A 84 4.30 -9.14 11.55
C ASP A 84 4.22 -10.40 10.68
N GLN A 85 3.78 -10.28 9.44
CA GLN A 85 3.71 -11.35 8.45
C GLN A 85 4.79 -11.25 7.36
N ASP A 86 5.88 -10.54 7.63
CA ASP A 86 7.01 -10.32 6.71
C ASP A 86 6.62 -9.70 5.36
N GLY A 87 5.56 -8.92 5.34
CA GLY A 87 5.17 -8.11 4.19
C GLY A 87 6.08 -6.89 4.04
N LYS A 88 6.29 -6.50 2.79
CA LYS A 88 7.09 -5.32 2.43
C LYS A 88 6.18 -4.14 2.11
N LEU A 89 6.19 -3.15 2.99
CA LEU A 89 5.46 -1.90 2.76
C LEU A 89 6.12 -1.10 1.65
N ARG A 90 5.34 -0.64 0.68
CA ARG A 90 5.86 0.10 -0.48
C ARG A 90 5.17 1.43 -0.74
N SER A 91 3.98 1.62 -0.21
CA SER A 91 3.29 2.89 -0.32
C SER A 91 2.47 3.19 0.92
N PHE A 92 2.54 4.44 1.34
CA PHE A 92 1.67 5.05 2.31
C PHE A 92 1.07 6.30 1.72
N ASN A 93 -0.23 6.38 1.72
CA ASN A 93 -0.94 7.65 1.58
C ASN A 93 -1.62 7.94 2.93
N GLY A 94 -2.19 9.10 3.10
CA GLY A 94 -2.84 9.46 4.37
C GLY A 94 -3.92 8.48 4.85
N ASP A 95 -4.52 7.73 3.93
CA ASP A 95 -5.65 6.84 4.17
C ASP A 95 -5.48 5.42 3.60
N SER A 96 -4.31 5.08 3.08
CA SER A 96 -4.07 3.76 2.49
C SER A 96 -2.66 3.22 2.72
N VAL A 97 -2.57 1.89 2.69
CA VAL A 97 -1.33 1.14 2.80
C VAL A 97 -1.28 0.12 1.68
N MET A 98 -0.18 0.06 0.96
CA MET A 98 0.09 -0.99 -0.02
C MET A 98 1.33 -1.77 0.39
N ALA A 99 1.22 -3.09 0.35
CA ALA A 99 2.29 -4.01 0.72
C ALA A 99 2.39 -5.17 -0.25
N PHE A 100 3.58 -5.73 -0.32
CA PHE A 100 3.89 -6.89 -1.17
C PHE A 100 4.41 -8.04 -0.33
N PHE A 101 4.04 -9.24 -0.75
CA PHE A 101 4.53 -10.49 -0.18
C PHE A 101 5.10 -11.35 -1.29
N SER A 102 6.17 -12.05 -1.00
CA SER A 102 6.80 -12.99 -1.91
C SER A 102 7.44 -14.15 -1.12
N GLY A 103 7.78 -15.22 -1.82
CA GLY A 103 8.41 -16.37 -1.22
C GLY A 103 7.42 -17.35 -0.58
N GLU A 104 7.91 -18.13 0.38
CA GLU A 104 7.14 -19.20 1.01
C GLU A 104 5.88 -18.69 1.71
N ASN A 105 4.76 -19.33 1.42
CA ASN A 105 3.45 -18.99 2.01
C ASN A 105 3.03 -17.53 1.85
N ASP A 106 3.46 -16.86 0.80
CA ASP A 106 3.19 -15.45 0.56
C ASP A 106 1.69 -15.10 0.58
N ALA A 107 0.86 -15.82 -0.14
CA ALA A 107 -0.59 -15.64 -0.14
C ALA A 107 -1.21 -15.87 1.25
N LYS A 108 -0.77 -16.92 1.94
CA LYS A 108 -1.24 -17.22 3.30
C LYS A 108 -0.84 -16.12 4.29
N ARG A 109 0.38 -15.62 4.19
CA ARG A 109 0.87 -14.51 5.03
C ARG A 109 0.12 -13.21 4.74
N ALA A 110 -0.16 -12.91 3.48
CA ALA A 110 -0.93 -11.73 3.09
C ALA A 110 -2.37 -11.78 3.62
N VAL A 111 -3.07 -12.91 3.47
CA VAL A 111 -4.42 -13.10 4.01
C VAL A 111 -4.41 -12.99 5.54
N LYS A 112 -3.42 -13.60 6.19
CA LYS A 112 -3.28 -13.50 7.65
C LYS A 112 -3.03 -12.07 8.11
N ALA A 113 -2.23 -11.30 7.39
CA ALA A 113 -2.03 -9.87 7.65
C ALA A 113 -3.34 -9.08 7.51
N ALA A 114 -4.13 -9.35 6.47
CA ALA A 114 -5.43 -8.73 6.27
C ALA A 114 -6.41 -9.04 7.42
N MET A 115 -6.49 -10.30 7.84
CA MET A 115 -7.36 -10.73 8.95
C MET A 115 -6.92 -10.12 10.29
N LYS A 116 -5.62 -10.07 10.56
CA LYS A 116 -5.07 -9.42 11.75
C LYS A 116 -5.35 -7.91 11.74
N THR A 117 -5.21 -7.25 10.60
CA THR A 117 -5.54 -5.83 10.46
C THR A 117 -7.01 -5.57 10.77
N LYS A 118 -7.91 -6.37 10.20
CA LYS A 118 -9.35 -6.29 10.51
C LYS A 118 -9.61 -6.45 12.01
N ALA A 119 -9.05 -7.49 12.63
CA ALA A 119 -9.21 -7.74 14.05
C ALA A 119 -8.65 -6.61 14.91
N ALA A 120 -7.48 -6.09 14.58
CA ALA A 120 -6.85 -4.97 15.29
C ALA A 120 -7.73 -3.72 15.24
N ILE A 121 -8.27 -3.37 14.09
CA ILE A 121 -9.11 -2.19 13.95
C ILE A 121 -10.43 -2.36 14.71
N LEU A 122 -11.11 -3.48 14.54
CA LEU A 122 -12.42 -3.71 15.16
C LEU A 122 -12.36 -3.91 16.68
N LYS A 123 -11.32 -4.58 17.17
CA LYS A 123 -11.23 -5.00 18.58
C LYS A 123 -10.36 -4.09 19.44
N VAL A 124 -9.46 -3.34 18.86
CA VAL A 124 -8.52 -2.48 19.59
C VAL A 124 -8.70 -1.01 19.21
N VAL A 125 -8.53 -0.66 17.94
CA VAL A 125 -8.52 0.75 17.50
C VAL A 125 -9.89 1.40 17.68
N ASN A 126 -10.95 0.81 17.12
CA ASN A 126 -12.29 1.39 17.19
C ASN A 126 -12.82 1.58 18.61
N PRO A 127 -12.68 0.62 19.55
CA PRO A 127 -13.05 0.86 20.94
C PRO A 127 -12.30 2.03 21.59
N MET A 128 -11.00 2.17 21.34
CA MET A 128 -10.20 3.27 21.86
C MET A 128 -10.61 4.62 21.27
N LEU A 129 -10.92 4.67 19.98
CA LEU A 129 -11.41 5.87 19.33
C LEU A 129 -12.79 6.27 19.89
N LYS A 130 -13.68 5.30 20.10
CA LYS A 130 -15.02 5.53 20.66
C LYS A 130 -14.95 6.14 22.05
N GLU A 131 -14.05 5.72 22.92
CA GLU A 131 -13.85 6.29 24.25
C GLU A 131 -13.50 7.79 24.21
N ARG A 132 -12.95 8.26 23.09
CA ARG A 132 -12.58 9.65 22.85
C ARG A 132 -13.58 10.42 21.99
N GLY A 133 -14.74 9.84 21.71
CA GLY A 133 -15.76 10.45 20.85
C GLY A 133 -15.38 10.51 19.38
N ILE A 134 -14.41 9.72 18.94
CA ILE A 134 -14.00 9.61 17.54
C ILE A 134 -14.78 8.46 16.89
N PRO A 135 -15.37 8.65 15.70
CA PRO A 135 -16.12 7.61 15.02
C PRO A 135 -15.28 6.37 14.70
N ASN A 136 -15.94 5.23 14.63
CA ASN A 136 -15.32 4.00 14.17
C ASN A 136 -14.76 4.16 12.76
N LEU A 137 -13.59 3.60 12.52
CA LEU A 137 -13.01 3.51 11.19
C LEU A 137 -13.77 2.48 10.37
N ASP A 138 -14.14 2.88 9.17
CA ASP A 138 -14.60 1.99 8.11
C ASP A 138 -13.47 1.81 7.10
N PHE A 139 -13.25 0.59 6.61
CA PHE A 139 -12.09 0.26 5.79
C PHE A 139 -12.38 -0.90 4.84
N GLY A 140 -11.57 -1.00 3.81
CA GLY A 140 -11.52 -2.15 2.91
C GLY A 140 -10.11 -2.71 2.83
N ILE A 141 -10.00 -4.02 2.70
CA ILE A 141 -8.71 -4.69 2.47
C ILE A 141 -8.88 -5.63 1.29
N GLY A 142 -8.01 -5.49 0.30
CA GLY A 142 -7.91 -6.38 -0.85
C GLY A 142 -6.59 -7.12 -0.87
N VAL A 143 -6.61 -8.37 -1.31
CA VAL A 143 -5.42 -9.20 -1.54
C VAL A 143 -5.52 -9.78 -2.93
N ALA A 144 -4.48 -9.66 -3.72
CA ALA A 144 -4.39 -10.22 -5.07
C ALA A 144 -3.04 -10.89 -5.29
N GLN A 145 -3.02 -11.96 -6.05
CA GLN A 145 -1.81 -12.68 -6.43
C GLN A 145 -1.65 -12.69 -7.94
N GLY A 146 -0.42 -12.53 -8.40
CA GLY A 146 -0.09 -12.57 -9.82
C GLY A 146 1.37 -12.26 -10.09
N ASP A 147 1.70 -12.23 -11.37
CA ASP A 147 2.97 -11.69 -11.85
C ASP A 147 2.83 -10.18 -12.04
N ILE A 148 3.81 -9.43 -11.66
CA ILE A 148 3.84 -7.96 -11.76
C ILE A 148 5.07 -7.50 -12.56
#